data_51898eb662965699026a6502156468a3
#
_entry.id   51898eb662965699026a6502156468a3
#
_cell.length_a   1.000
_cell.length_b   1.000
_cell.length_c   1.000
_cell.angle_alpha   90.00
_cell.angle_beta   90.00
_cell.angle_gamma   90.00
#
_symmetry.space_group_name_H-M   'P 1'
#
loop_
_entity.id
_entity.type
_entity.pdbx_description
1 polymer ?
#
loop_
_entity_poly.entity_id
_entity_poly.type
_entity_poly.pdbx_seq_one_letter_code
_entity_poly.pdbx_strand_id
1 'polypeptide(L)'
;MAVAGLVLPLQVEARPHRPAQVPNGTVNNCQTCHMSVFGGDARNAFGLTVQADFLTAVNFSGNVVWGPELAAIDSDGDGFTNGEELGDPDGTWVIGDPNPEVDEVFAPGNPESHPPEPTAVEESTWGSVKTLISKLLR
;
A
#
# COMPACT_ATOMS: atom_id res chain seq x y z
N MET A 1 -26.22 -13.40 47.54
CA MET A 1 -25.13 -14.00 46.73
C MET A 1 -24.84 -13.04 45.59
N ALA A 2 -23.69 -12.37 45.60
CA ALA A 2 -23.28 -11.48 44.52
C ALA A 2 -22.44 -12.27 43.51
N VAL A 3 -22.88 -12.37 42.27
CA VAL A 3 -22.11 -12.95 41.15
C VAL A 3 -21.16 -11.88 40.65
N ALA A 4 -19.89 -11.98 40.96
CA ALA A 4 -18.87 -11.15 40.38
C ALA A 4 -18.64 -11.61 38.93
N GLY A 5 -19.15 -10.85 37.97
CA GLY A 5 -18.88 -11.06 36.54
C GLY A 5 -17.40 -10.81 36.26
N LEU A 6 -16.67 -11.84 35.87
CA LEU A 6 -15.30 -11.72 35.39
C LEU A 6 -15.31 -11.11 34.00
N VAL A 7 -15.02 -9.80 33.87
CA VAL A 7 -14.80 -9.15 32.61
C VAL A 7 -13.38 -9.48 32.16
N LEU A 8 -13.25 -10.44 31.25
CA LEU A 8 -11.99 -10.72 30.59
C LEU A 8 -11.69 -9.57 29.63
N PRO A 9 -10.52 -8.93 29.69
CA PRO A 9 -10.13 -7.94 28.70
C PRO A 9 -10.04 -8.61 27.33
N LEU A 10 -10.75 -8.06 26.33
CA LEU A 10 -10.55 -8.42 24.93
C LEU A 10 -9.13 -8.02 24.57
N GLN A 11 -8.28 -9.01 24.41
CA GLN A 11 -6.91 -8.81 23.92
C GLN A 11 -7.00 -8.39 22.44
N VAL A 12 -6.87 -7.11 22.18
CA VAL A 12 -6.66 -6.61 20.81
C VAL A 12 -5.21 -6.92 20.46
N GLU A 13 -4.98 -8.05 19.80
CA GLU A 13 -3.65 -8.38 19.30
C GLU A 13 -3.29 -7.49 18.11
N ALA A 14 -2.41 -6.54 18.34
CA ALA A 14 -1.69 -5.89 17.24
C ALA A 14 -0.85 -6.95 16.49
N ARG A 15 -0.78 -6.86 15.17
CA ARG A 15 0.03 -7.78 14.33
C ARG A 15 1.22 -7.04 13.73
N PRO A 16 2.27 -6.80 14.51
CA PRO A 16 3.39 -5.95 14.13
C PRO A 16 4.23 -6.51 12.97
N HIS A 17 4.01 -7.77 12.58
CA HIS A 17 4.72 -8.41 11.49
C HIS A 17 4.11 -8.12 10.09
N ARG A 18 2.87 -7.65 10.02
CA ARG A 18 2.19 -7.44 8.73
C ARG A 18 2.79 -6.35 7.84
N PRO A 19 3.29 -5.22 8.36
CA PRO A 19 3.98 -4.25 7.50
C PRO A 19 5.15 -4.84 6.72
N ALA A 20 5.86 -5.81 7.28
CA ALA A 20 6.96 -6.51 6.61
C ALA A 20 6.49 -7.56 5.56
N GLN A 21 5.20 -7.69 5.33
CA GLN A 21 4.62 -8.61 4.34
C GLN A 21 4.20 -7.90 3.04
N VAL A 22 4.47 -6.62 2.94
CA VAL A 22 4.33 -5.83 1.71
C VAL A 22 5.63 -5.05 1.47
N PRO A 23 6.02 -4.77 0.21
CA PRO A 23 7.27 -4.07 -0.07
C PRO A 23 7.24 -2.70 0.60
N ASN A 24 8.34 -2.29 1.19
CA ASN A 24 8.50 -1.01 1.89
C ASN A 24 7.46 -0.70 2.98
N GLY A 25 6.56 -1.63 3.33
CA GLY A 25 5.49 -1.40 4.29
C GLY A 25 5.95 -1.04 5.70
N THR A 26 7.20 -1.36 6.05
CA THR A 26 7.81 -0.98 7.33
C THR A 26 8.16 0.50 7.43
N VAL A 27 8.18 1.26 6.32
CA VAL A 27 8.42 2.71 6.30
C VAL A 27 7.29 3.42 7.04
N ASN A 28 6.05 3.14 6.66
CA ASN A 28 4.85 3.68 7.31
C ASN A 28 4.37 2.81 8.49
N ASN A 29 4.95 1.62 8.65
CA ASN A 29 4.69 0.69 9.76
C ASN A 29 3.18 0.40 9.93
N CYS A 30 2.59 0.65 11.11
CA CYS A 30 1.17 0.41 11.34
C CYS A 30 0.26 1.27 10.44
N GLN A 31 0.70 2.46 10.04
CA GLN A 31 -0.04 3.35 9.16
C GLN A 31 -0.14 2.84 7.72
N THR A 32 0.67 1.87 7.31
CA THR A 32 0.47 1.20 6.01
C THR A 32 -0.95 0.64 5.90
N CYS A 33 -1.54 0.15 7.01
CA CYS A 33 -2.87 -0.47 7.03
C CYS A 33 -3.88 0.21 7.97
N HIS A 34 -3.46 1.12 8.84
CA HIS A 34 -4.30 1.74 9.86
C HIS A 34 -4.26 3.27 9.81
N MET A 35 -5.33 3.89 10.30
CA MET A 35 -5.38 5.34 10.47
C MET A 35 -4.43 5.84 11.56
N SER A 36 -4.10 5.00 12.53
CA SER A 36 -3.26 5.32 13.68
C SER A 36 -1.83 4.79 13.52
N VAL A 37 -0.84 5.57 13.95
CA VAL A 37 0.58 5.18 14.04
C VAL A 37 0.83 3.99 14.97
N PHE A 38 -0.09 3.74 15.90
CA PHE A 38 0.01 2.65 16.88
C PHE A 38 -0.73 1.37 16.42
N GLY A 39 -1.44 1.43 15.29
CA GLY A 39 -2.33 0.33 14.88
C GLY A 39 -3.54 0.19 15.82
N GLY A 40 -4.25 -0.93 15.72
CA GLY A 40 -5.33 -1.27 16.66
C GLY A 40 -6.63 -0.47 16.53
N ASP A 41 -6.64 0.56 15.73
CA ASP A 41 -7.77 1.43 15.43
C ASP A 41 -8.35 1.12 14.05
N ALA A 42 -9.22 2.00 13.53
CA ALA A 42 -9.79 1.87 12.20
C ALA A 42 -8.70 1.64 11.13
N ARG A 43 -9.00 0.77 10.18
CA ARG A 43 -8.13 0.58 9.01
C ARG A 43 -8.31 1.73 8.03
N ASN A 44 -7.23 2.08 7.36
CA ASN A 44 -7.27 2.92 6.19
C ASN A 44 -7.77 2.12 4.95
N ALA A 45 -7.88 2.75 3.80
CA ALA A 45 -8.41 2.13 2.59
C ALA A 45 -7.59 0.89 2.16
N PHE A 46 -6.26 0.96 2.17
CA PHE A 46 -5.41 -0.19 1.87
C PHE A 46 -5.62 -1.34 2.88
N GLY A 47 -5.67 -1.04 4.17
CA GLY A 47 -5.92 -2.04 5.21
C GLY A 47 -7.28 -2.71 5.09
N LEU A 48 -8.31 -2.01 4.60
CA LEU A 48 -9.63 -2.59 4.29
C LEU A 48 -9.55 -3.51 3.07
N THR A 49 -8.87 -3.10 2.00
CA THR A 49 -8.62 -3.93 0.81
C THR A 49 -7.91 -5.22 1.17
N VAL A 50 -6.81 -5.13 1.93
CA VAL A 50 -6.06 -6.30 2.39
C VAL A 50 -6.93 -7.23 3.23
N GLN A 51 -7.73 -6.68 4.13
CA GLN A 51 -8.60 -7.48 5.00
C GLN A 51 -9.68 -8.24 4.22
N ALA A 52 -10.23 -7.63 3.17
CA ALA A 52 -11.33 -8.21 2.41
C ALA A 52 -10.86 -9.43 1.60
N ASP A 53 -9.74 -9.31 0.86
CA ASP A 53 -9.42 -10.25 -0.20
C ASP A 53 -7.98 -10.78 -0.20
N PHE A 54 -7.07 -10.15 0.56
CA PHE A 54 -5.64 -10.45 0.49
C PHE A 54 -5.02 -10.97 1.80
N LEU A 55 -5.78 -11.75 2.55
CA LEU A 55 -5.28 -12.50 3.71
C LEU A 55 -5.35 -14.00 3.44
N THR A 56 -4.31 -14.74 3.86
CA THR A 56 -4.26 -16.21 3.72
C THR A 56 -5.31 -16.94 4.56
N ALA A 57 -5.89 -16.28 5.55
CA ALA A 57 -6.96 -16.83 6.39
C ALA A 57 -7.97 -15.73 6.75
N VAL A 58 -9.25 -16.11 6.79
CA VAL A 58 -10.34 -15.24 7.23
C VAL A 58 -10.20 -14.87 8.72
N ASN A 59 -10.92 -13.83 9.13
CA ASN A 59 -11.01 -13.44 10.55
C ASN A 59 -9.70 -13.00 11.21
N PHE A 60 -8.92 -12.17 10.50
CA PHE A 60 -7.74 -11.47 11.05
C PHE A 60 -6.52 -12.31 11.39
N SER A 61 -6.52 -13.62 11.14
CA SER A 61 -5.40 -14.49 11.52
C SER A 61 -4.39 -14.78 10.43
N GLY A 62 -4.67 -14.37 9.17
CA GLY A 62 -3.81 -14.65 8.02
C GLY A 62 -2.65 -13.68 7.85
N ASN A 63 -1.72 -14.09 6.98
CA ASN A 63 -0.68 -13.23 6.42
C ASN A 63 -1.22 -12.43 5.24
N VAL A 64 -0.60 -11.29 4.95
CA VAL A 64 -0.89 -10.52 3.74
C VAL A 64 -0.38 -11.29 2.53
N VAL A 65 -1.19 -11.39 1.49
CA VAL A 65 -0.82 -11.93 0.18
C VAL A 65 -0.49 -10.76 -0.74
N TRP A 66 0.79 -10.42 -0.85
CA TRP A 66 1.27 -9.46 -1.82
C TRP A 66 1.45 -10.14 -3.18
N GLY A 67 1.17 -9.42 -4.25
CA GLY A 67 1.32 -9.90 -5.62
C GLY A 67 0.72 -8.93 -6.63
N PRO A 68 0.76 -9.25 -7.94
CA PRO A 68 0.29 -8.37 -9.01
C PRO A 68 -1.15 -7.87 -8.82
N GLU A 69 -2.02 -8.70 -8.25
CA GLU A 69 -3.42 -8.35 -8.04
C GLU A 69 -3.58 -7.23 -7.00
N LEU A 70 -2.90 -7.32 -5.84
CA LEU A 70 -2.95 -6.27 -4.82
C LEU A 70 -2.15 -5.03 -5.25
N ALA A 71 -1.03 -5.22 -5.94
CA ALA A 71 -0.21 -4.12 -6.44
C ALA A 71 -0.96 -3.23 -7.45
N ALA A 72 -1.80 -3.81 -8.30
CA ALA A 72 -2.55 -3.09 -9.34
C ALA A 72 -3.79 -2.33 -8.83
N ILE A 73 -4.18 -2.50 -7.57
CA ILE A 73 -5.32 -1.78 -6.99
C ILE A 73 -4.87 -0.39 -6.55
N ASP A 74 -5.67 0.62 -6.86
CA ASP A 74 -5.69 1.93 -6.24
C ASP A 74 -6.67 1.86 -5.07
N SER A 75 -6.15 1.72 -3.84
CA SER A 75 -6.99 1.45 -2.68
C SER A 75 -7.68 2.69 -2.13
N ASP A 76 -7.07 3.85 -2.21
CA ASP A 76 -7.58 5.10 -1.63
C ASP A 76 -8.17 6.07 -2.67
N GLY A 77 -8.01 5.74 -3.97
CA GLY A 77 -8.66 6.45 -5.07
C GLY A 77 -7.94 7.73 -5.49
N ASP A 78 -6.64 7.85 -5.24
CA ASP A 78 -5.85 9.02 -5.58
C ASP A 78 -5.25 9.00 -6.99
N GLY A 79 -5.40 7.88 -7.72
CA GLY A 79 -4.93 7.70 -9.09
C GLY A 79 -3.62 6.95 -9.21
N PHE A 80 -2.98 6.59 -8.10
CA PHE A 80 -1.79 5.75 -8.05
C PHE A 80 -2.13 4.38 -7.48
N THR A 81 -1.49 3.34 -7.99
CA THR A 81 -1.70 1.99 -7.50
C THR A 81 -0.89 1.71 -6.24
N ASN A 82 -1.34 0.76 -5.42
CA ASN A 82 -0.59 0.33 -4.23
C ASN A 82 0.86 -0.05 -4.55
N GLY A 83 1.09 -0.65 -5.72
CA GLY A 83 2.42 -1.04 -6.18
C GLY A 83 3.30 0.16 -6.53
N GLU A 84 2.75 1.20 -7.18
CA GLU A 84 3.47 2.44 -7.49
C GLU A 84 3.89 3.16 -6.20
N GLU A 85 3.02 3.20 -5.20
CA GLU A 85 3.28 3.86 -3.92
C GLU A 85 4.29 3.11 -3.06
N LEU A 86 4.27 1.78 -3.09
CA LEU A 86 5.18 0.92 -2.33
C LEU A 86 6.45 0.54 -3.10
N GLY A 87 6.60 0.98 -4.37
CA GLY A 87 7.78 0.79 -5.18
C GLY A 87 7.89 -0.56 -5.87
N ASP A 88 6.79 -1.32 -5.99
CA ASP A 88 6.70 -2.59 -6.71
C ASP A 88 5.45 -2.62 -7.60
N PRO A 89 5.41 -1.81 -8.68
CA PRO A 89 4.22 -1.67 -9.52
C PRO A 89 3.78 -2.97 -10.21
N ASP A 90 4.71 -3.89 -10.43
CA ASP A 90 4.43 -5.18 -11.06
C ASP A 90 4.01 -6.26 -10.03
N GLY A 91 4.09 -5.98 -8.73
CA GLY A 91 3.74 -6.91 -7.66
C GLY A 91 4.61 -8.18 -7.65
N THR A 92 5.89 -8.05 -7.94
CA THR A 92 6.84 -9.16 -8.06
C THR A 92 7.66 -9.42 -6.80
N TRP A 93 7.68 -8.49 -5.87
CA TRP A 93 8.38 -8.64 -4.61
C TRP A 93 7.82 -9.80 -3.78
N VAL A 94 8.70 -10.53 -3.11
CA VAL A 94 8.35 -11.67 -2.25
C VAL A 94 8.81 -11.40 -0.82
N ILE A 95 7.99 -11.81 0.15
CA ILE A 95 8.31 -11.68 1.58
C ILE A 95 9.68 -12.29 1.88
N GLY A 96 10.57 -11.47 2.43
CA GLY A 96 11.94 -11.85 2.77
C GLY A 96 12.99 -11.36 1.78
N ASP A 97 12.58 -10.89 0.61
CA ASP A 97 13.48 -10.23 -0.32
C ASP A 97 13.87 -8.83 0.19
N PRO A 98 14.99 -8.26 -0.27
CA PRO A 98 15.28 -6.85 -0.07
C PRO A 98 14.13 -5.98 -0.58
N ASN A 99 13.82 -4.92 0.14
CA ASN A 99 12.81 -3.97 -0.33
C ASN A 99 13.28 -3.31 -1.65
N PRO A 100 12.32 -2.99 -2.55
CA PRO A 100 12.63 -2.18 -3.73
C PRO A 100 13.27 -0.84 -3.34
N GLU A 101 14.32 -0.47 -4.06
CA GLU A 101 14.96 0.84 -3.90
C GLU A 101 14.14 1.89 -4.64
N VAL A 102 13.60 2.85 -3.89
CA VAL A 102 12.83 3.98 -4.41
C VAL A 102 13.25 5.25 -3.69
N ASP A 103 13.12 6.40 -4.33
CA ASP A 103 13.47 7.70 -3.75
C ASP A 103 12.56 8.05 -2.56
N GLU A 104 11.28 7.69 -2.66
CA GLU A 104 10.25 7.95 -1.65
C GLU A 104 9.22 6.82 -1.64
N VAL A 105 8.68 6.52 -0.46
CA VAL A 105 7.62 5.53 -0.24
C VAL A 105 6.36 6.26 0.21
N PHE A 106 5.26 6.01 -0.48
CA PHE A 106 3.97 6.61 -0.19
C PHE A 106 3.07 5.67 0.59
N ALA A 107 1.93 6.17 1.08
CA ALA A 107 1.03 5.41 1.93
C ALA A 107 -0.24 5.01 1.15
N PRO A 108 -0.38 3.75 0.70
CA PRO A 108 -1.42 3.31 -0.22
C PRO A 108 -2.85 3.30 0.34
N GLY A 109 -3.04 3.85 1.50
CA GLY A 109 -4.34 4.03 2.14
C GLY A 109 -4.61 5.46 2.57
N ASN A 110 -3.80 6.42 2.09
CA ASN A 110 -3.93 7.84 2.38
C ASN A 110 -3.86 8.67 1.09
N PRO A 111 -4.98 9.15 0.55
CA PRO A 111 -5.03 9.86 -0.73
C PRO A 111 -4.29 11.21 -0.77
N GLU A 112 -3.72 11.65 0.34
CA GLU A 112 -2.84 12.83 0.40
C GLU A 112 -1.35 12.45 0.31
N SER A 113 -1.03 11.15 0.28
CA SER A 113 0.34 10.62 0.25
C SER A 113 0.56 9.83 -1.03
N HIS A 114 0.85 10.49 -2.12
CA HIS A 114 1.02 9.90 -3.44
C HIS A 114 2.25 10.47 -4.19
N PRO A 115 2.77 9.78 -5.21
CA PRO A 115 3.78 10.31 -6.10
C PRO A 115 3.35 11.66 -6.71
N PRO A 116 4.30 12.53 -7.04
CA PRO A 116 3.95 13.79 -7.68
C PRO A 116 3.28 13.54 -9.03
N GLU A 117 2.16 14.23 -9.26
CA GLU A 117 1.49 14.23 -10.56
C GLU A 117 2.46 14.58 -11.69
N PRO A 118 2.43 13.84 -12.82
CA PRO A 118 3.25 14.17 -13.98
C PRO A 118 2.91 15.59 -14.43
N THR A 119 3.86 16.49 -14.34
CA THR A 119 3.64 17.87 -14.77
C THR A 119 3.42 17.92 -16.28
N ALA A 120 2.44 18.71 -16.75
CA ALA A 120 2.10 18.88 -18.17
C ALA A 120 3.29 19.29 -19.06
N VAL A 121 4.40 19.69 -18.45
CA VAL A 121 5.67 20.05 -19.14
C VAL A 121 6.35 18.80 -19.72
N GLU A 122 6.24 17.64 -19.10
CA GLU A 122 6.83 16.40 -19.63
C GLU A 122 6.05 15.87 -20.84
N GLU A 123 4.72 15.91 -20.81
CA GLU A 123 3.92 15.54 -21.98
C GLU A 123 4.17 16.44 -23.19
N SER A 124 4.33 17.76 -22.98
CA SER A 124 4.64 18.70 -24.07
C SER A 124 6.03 18.45 -24.66
N THR A 125 7.00 18.08 -23.86
CA THR A 125 8.38 17.78 -24.29
C THR A 125 8.42 16.50 -25.13
N TRP A 126 7.73 15.43 -24.73
CA TRP A 126 7.61 14.20 -25.51
C TRP A 126 6.82 14.38 -26.80
N GLY A 127 5.75 15.18 -26.79
CA GLY A 127 5.01 15.58 -27.99
C GLY A 127 5.88 16.31 -28.99
N SER A 128 6.71 17.25 -28.53
CA SER A 128 7.66 17.98 -29.34
C SER A 128 8.77 17.11 -29.93
N VAL A 129 9.33 16.19 -29.14
CA VAL A 129 10.35 15.20 -29.58
C VAL A 129 9.78 14.27 -30.65
N LYS A 130 8.57 13.72 -30.47
CA LYS A 130 7.90 12.88 -31.48
C LYS A 130 7.68 13.62 -32.79
N THR A 131 7.30 14.88 -32.74
CA THR A 131 7.08 15.72 -33.91
C THR A 131 8.40 16.01 -34.66
N LEU A 132 9.50 16.26 -33.92
CA LEU A 132 10.82 16.46 -34.50
C LEU A 132 11.35 15.18 -35.17
N ILE A 133 11.21 14.01 -34.52
CA ILE A 133 11.63 12.74 -35.12
C ILE A 133 10.85 12.43 -36.39
N SER A 134 9.54 12.69 -36.43
CA SER A 134 8.72 12.44 -37.61
C SER A 134 9.07 13.37 -38.80
N LYS A 135 9.61 14.57 -38.54
CA LYS A 135 10.10 15.48 -39.55
C LYS A 135 11.48 15.10 -40.13
N LEU A 136 12.33 14.47 -39.30
CA LEU A 136 13.67 14.04 -39.72
C LEU A 136 13.65 12.72 -40.52
N LEU A 137 12.58 11.96 -40.44
CA LEU A 137 12.40 10.70 -41.16
C LEU A 137 11.61 10.81 -42.47
N ARG A 138 11.33 12.02 -42.92
CA ARG A 138 10.76 12.35 -44.23
C ARG A 138 11.84 13.01 -45.11
#